data_c5d775ab3335d6040662c934522996d1
#
_entry.id   c5d775ab3335d6040662c934522996d1
#
_cell.length_a   1.000
_cell.length_b   1.000
_cell.length_c   1.000
_cell.angle_alpha   90.00
_cell.angle_beta   90.00
_cell.angle_gamma   90.00
#
_symmetry.space_group_name_H-M   'P 1'
#
loop_
_entity.id
_entity.type
_entity.pdbx_description
1 polymer ?
#
loop_
_entity_poly.entity_id
_entity_poly.type
_entity_poly.pdbx_seq_one_letter_code
_entity_poly.pdbx_strand_id
1 'polypeptide(L)'
;MSYLVETGKNEDAKKITNDIEFINSTLLLSQGKSWIENNQYYRFQEVFSCKNYNDVIAEFLFLISNLYSSDDNFEKSNFYLNLSSFLNPKFKFNLSLIIENHYFNKDYNKAKKILKNLKKEDKFYYWFRLKKEAQIISKERNDKESLNFIVSNFKRINQPNKKFLFDLANFYKKSKEYKNAIDYYTKIIDELDDESDVKSDILYRRGASYERIKDYEKADRDFLEALEINPGDAYTLNYLAYSWLERDYKIDKAMDMLKIAYEAESDDPYIIDSIGWAYFLTRDYLKAEKFLKQAVELMPEDPIVNDHYGDILWMLDRKIQARYFWNNVLQMKEAEKELIEKINIKMIEGLKNS
;
A
#
# COMPACT_ATOMS: atom_id res chain seq x y z
N MET A 1 -0.32 -26.09 -1.19
CA MET A 1 0.89 -26.49 -1.94
C MET A 1 1.63 -27.66 -1.31
N SER A 2 2.13 -27.61 -0.06
CA SER A 2 2.92 -28.68 0.57
C SER A 2 2.23 -30.04 0.55
N TYR A 3 0.95 -30.10 0.92
CA TYR A 3 0.16 -31.36 0.88
C TYR A 3 0.06 -31.94 -0.52
N LEU A 4 -0.17 -31.11 -1.55
CA LEU A 4 -0.26 -31.57 -2.94
C LEU A 4 1.08 -32.12 -3.44
N VAL A 5 2.17 -31.43 -3.13
CA VAL A 5 3.53 -31.89 -3.46
C VAL A 5 3.86 -33.21 -2.74
N GLU A 6 3.54 -33.32 -1.45
CA GLU A 6 3.80 -34.53 -0.67
C GLU A 6 2.99 -35.76 -1.15
N THR A 7 1.80 -35.51 -1.71
CA THR A 7 0.94 -36.56 -2.29
C THR A 7 1.18 -36.79 -3.79
N GLY A 8 2.22 -36.18 -4.38
CA GLY A 8 2.59 -36.33 -5.79
C GLY A 8 1.69 -35.57 -6.79
N LYS A 9 0.78 -34.71 -6.32
CA LYS A 9 -0.12 -33.91 -7.15
C LYS A 9 0.52 -32.59 -7.60
N ASN A 10 1.68 -32.70 -8.27
CA ASN A 10 2.48 -31.52 -8.64
C ASN A 10 1.76 -30.58 -9.62
N GLU A 11 0.96 -31.12 -10.55
CA GLU A 11 0.20 -30.29 -11.51
C GLU A 11 -0.91 -29.48 -10.81
N ASP A 12 -1.55 -30.03 -9.78
CA ASP A 12 -2.53 -29.27 -8.98
C ASP A 12 -1.84 -28.19 -8.14
N ALA A 13 -0.64 -28.46 -7.64
CA ALA A 13 0.18 -27.45 -6.97
C ALA A 13 0.57 -26.31 -7.91
N LYS A 14 0.91 -26.59 -9.20
CA LYS A 14 1.19 -25.58 -10.21
C LYS A 14 -0.04 -24.71 -10.50
N LYS A 15 -1.23 -25.31 -10.64
CA LYS A 15 -2.48 -24.54 -10.85
C LYS A 15 -2.70 -23.49 -9.76
N ILE A 16 -2.55 -23.87 -8.49
CA ILE A 16 -2.66 -22.93 -7.36
C ILE A 16 -1.66 -21.79 -7.46
N THR A 17 -0.46 -22.02 -8.01
CA THR A 17 0.55 -20.95 -8.14
C THR A 17 0.24 -19.94 -9.23
N ASN A 18 -0.55 -20.30 -10.22
CA ASN A 18 -0.98 -19.36 -11.26
C ASN A 18 -1.87 -18.25 -10.68
N ASP A 19 -2.68 -18.59 -9.68
CA ASP A 19 -3.58 -17.64 -9.01
C ASP A 19 -2.85 -16.75 -7.97
N ILE A 20 -1.56 -16.99 -7.72
CA ILE A 20 -0.77 -16.18 -6.79
C ILE A 20 -0.17 -14.97 -7.52
N GLU A 21 -0.75 -13.83 -7.30
CA GLU A 21 -0.21 -12.56 -7.77
C GLU A 21 1.01 -12.15 -6.93
N PHE A 22 2.07 -11.68 -7.60
CA PHE A 22 3.29 -11.30 -6.90
C PHE A 22 3.11 -10.03 -6.04
N ILE A 23 2.20 -9.13 -6.40
CA ILE A 23 1.94 -7.88 -5.66
C ILE A 23 1.45 -8.20 -4.25
N ASN A 24 0.41 -9.02 -4.15
CA ASN A 24 -0.30 -9.35 -2.91
C ASN A 24 0.27 -10.59 -2.21
N SER A 25 1.30 -11.23 -2.78
CA SER A 25 1.85 -12.45 -2.21
C SER A 25 2.63 -12.21 -0.93
N THR A 26 2.35 -13.02 0.09
CA THR A 26 3.17 -13.09 1.29
C THR A 26 4.55 -13.69 0.98
N LEU A 27 5.49 -13.54 1.90
CA LEU A 27 6.83 -14.14 1.79
C LEU A 27 6.75 -15.65 1.54
N LEU A 28 5.90 -16.36 2.28
CA LEU A 28 5.71 -17.80 2.16
C LEU A 28 5.16 -18.21 0.80
N LEU A 29 4.13 -17.49 0.31
CA LEU A 29 3.53 -17.76 -1.00
C LEU A 29 4.50 -17.47 -2.14
N SER A 30 5.24 -16.36 -2.08
CA SER A 30 6.27 -16.02 -3.08
C SER A 30 7.38 -17.06 -3.13
N GLN A 31 7.83 -17.58 -1.99
CA GLN A 31 8.83 -18.61 -1.91
C GLN A 31 8.30 -19.95 -2.47
N GLY A 32 7.10 -20.36 -2.05
CA GLY A 32 6.47 -21.59 -2.53
C GLY A 32 6.22 -21.57 -4.04
N LYS A 33 5.73 -20.45 -4.59
CA LYS A 33 5.58 -20.27 -6.04
C LYS A 33 6.93 -20.44 -6.75
N SER A 34 7.97 -19.79 -6.27
CA SER A 34 9.31 -19.92 -6.86
C SER A 34 9.86 -21.35 -6.84
N TRP A 35 9.59 -22.13 -5.80
CA TRP A 35 10.01 -23.53 -5.75
C TRP A 35 9.28 -24.38 -6.79
N ILE A 36 7.98 -24.16 -6.99
CA ILE A 36 7.18 -24.89 -7.99
C ILE A 36 7.63 -24.51 -9.40
N GLU A 37 7.77 -23.21 -9.71
CA GLU A 37 8.23 -22.73 -11.02
C GLU A 37 9.62 -23.27 -11.42
N ASN A 38 10.49 -23.49 -10.42
CA ASN A 38 11.83 -24.04 -10.65
C ASN A 38 11.90 -25.56 -10.43
N ASN A 39 10.77 -26.28 -10.33
CA ASN A 39 10.69 -27.73 -10.10
C ASN A 39 11.43 -28.21 -8.82
N GLN A 40 11.53 -27.34 -7.82
CA GLN A 40 12.20 -27.62 -6.54
C GLN A 40 11.23 -28.18 -5.49
N TYR A 41 10.40 -29.15 -5.87
CA TYR A 41 9.34 -29.72 -5.02
C TYR A 41 9.86 -30.30 -3.70
N TYR A 42 11.08 -30.85 -3.68
CA TYR A 42 11.71 -31.41 -2.48
C TYR A 42 11.85 -30.38 -1.34
N ARG A 43 11.94 -29.08 -1.65
CA ARG A 43 12.08 -28.02 -0.65
C ARG A 43 10.87 -27.87 0.27
N PHE A 44 9.69 -28.23 -0.21
CA PHE A 44 8.50 -28.22 0.63
C PHE A 44 8.62 -29.18 1.79
N GLN A 45 9.10 -30.42 1.51
CA GLN A 45 9.29 -31.45 2.54
C GLN A 45 10.44 -31.15 3.50
N GLU A 46 11.44 -30.37 3.08
CA GLU A 46 12.51 -29.90 3.95
C GLU A 46 11.99 -28.94 5.04
N VAL A 47 10.90 -28.18 4.75
CA VAL A 47 10.36 -27.17 5.64
C VAL A 47 9.16 -27.65 6.43
N PHE A 48 8.30 -28.47 5.82
CA PHE A 48 7.04 -28.91 6.40
C PHE A 48 6.59 -30.23 5.81
N SER A 49 6.14 -31.16 6.66
CA SER A 49 5.49 -32.42 6.26
C SER A 49 4.16 -32.60 6.98
N CYS A 50 3.10 -32.86 6.20
CA CYS A 50 1.77 -33.19 6.75
C CYS A 50 1.75 -34.51 7.52
N LYS A 51 2.79 -35.36 7.40
CA LYS A 51 2.95 -36.62 8.13
C LYS A 51 3.68 -36.45 9.46
N ASN A 52 4.27 -35.28 9.70
CA ASN A 52 4.96 -34.97 10.95
C ASN A 52 4.03 -34.19 11.88
N TYR A 53 3.64 -34.80 12.99
CA TYR A 53 2.73 -34.17 13.97
C TYR A 53 3.27 -32.85 14.52
N ASN A 54 4.58 -32.73 14.74
CA ASN A 54 5.19 -31.50 15.22
C ASN A 54 5.04 -30.35 14.20
N ASP A 55 5.20 -30.66 12.90
CA ASP A 55 5.04 -29.65 11.86
C ASP A 55 3.57 -29.17 11.77
N VAL A 56 2.61 -30.12 11.87
CA VAL A 56 1.17 -29.79 11.83
C VAL A 56 0.77 -28.96 13.04
N ILE A 57 1.23 -29.32 14.25
CA ILE A 57 0.95 -28.54 15.46
C ILE A 57 1.62 -27.15 15.37
N ALA A 58 2.84 -27.10 14.84
CA ALA A 58 3.56 -25.83 14.64
C ALA A 58 2.80 -24.88 13.70
N GLU A 59 2.23 -25.39 12.59
CA GLU A 59 1.40 -24.59 11.69
C GLU A 59 0.13 -24.11 12.36
N PHE A 60 -0.56 -24.97 13.14
CA PHE A 60 -1.73 -24.58 13.90
C PHE A 60 -1.42 -23.44 14.90
N LEU A 61 -0.31 -23.54 15.63
CA LEU A 61 0.15 -22.47 16.54
C LEU A 61 0.51 -21.17 15.79
N PHE A 62 1.05 -21.29 14.57
CA PHE A 62 1.29 -20.14 13.71
C PHE A 62 -0.04 -19.46 13.29
N LEU A 63 -1.08 -20.21 12.94
CA LEU A 63 -2.40 -19.66 12.62
C LEU A 63 -3.00 -18.92 13.82
N ILE A 64 -2.94 -19.50 15.02
CA ILE A 64 -3.37 -18.83 16.26
C ILE A 64 -2.59 -17.53 16.49
N SER A 65 -1.27 -17.54 16.23
CA SER A 65 -0.45 -16.36 16.41
C SER A 65 -0.81 -15.24 15.46
N ASN A 66 -1.21 -15.54 14.21
CA ASN A 66 -1.71 -14.54 13.28
C ASN A 66 -2.96 -13.84 13.79
N LEU A 67 -3.92 -14.59 14.36
CA LEU A 67 -5.13 -14.00 14.96
C LEU A 67 -4.78 -13.00 16.07
N TYR A 68 -3.87 -13.39 16.97
CA TYR A 68 -3.41 -12.45 18.02
C TYR A 68 -2.64 -11.26 17.46
N SER A 69 -1.87 -11.45 16.37
CA SER A 69 -1.16 -10.35 15.72
C SER A 69 -2.10 -9.34 15.07
N SER A 70 -3.19 -9.83 14.43
CA SER A 70 -4.21 -8.95 13.85
C SER A 70 -5.00 -8.14 14.86
N ASP A 71 -5.08 -8.63 16.12
CA ASP A 71 -5.68 -7.91 17.24
C ASP A 71 -4.67 -7.08 18.06
N ASP A 72 -3.49 -6.78 17.47
CA ASP A 72 -2.36 -6.06 18.11
C ASP A 72 -1.87 -6.70 19.43
N ASN A 73 -2.26 -7.95 19.72
CA ASN A 73 -1.79 -8.68 20.89
C ASN A 73 -0.45 -9.38 20.61
N PHE A 74 0.58 -8.56 20.38
CA PHE A 74 1.91 -9.03 19.95
C PHE A 74 2.58 -9.95 20.98
N GLU A 75 2.31 -9.80 22.27
CA GLU A 75 2.88 -10.63 23.33
C GLU A 75 2.39 -12.07 23.19
N LYS A 76 1.07 -12.28 23.11
CA LYS A 76 0.48 -13.61 22.90
C LYS A 76 0.86 -14.19 21.56
N SER A 77 0.84 -13.38 20.50
CA SER A 77 1.31 -13.80 19.17
C SER A 77 2.72 -14.36 19.25
N ASN A 78 3.66 -13.63 19.83
CA ASN A 78 5.05 -14.06 19.97
C ASN A 78 5.21 -15.31 20.85
N PHE A 79 4.38 -15.49 21.87
CA PHE A 79 4.38 -16.71 22.67
C PHE A 79 4.06 -17.94 21.81
N TYR A 80 2.99 -17.91 21.02
CA TYR A 80 2.63 -19.03 20.14
C TYR A 80 3.64 -19.24 19.01
N LEU A 81 4.23 -18.17 18.46
CA LEU A 81 5.30 -18.25 17.45
C LEU A 81 6.55 -18.93 18.01
N ASN A 82 6.93 -18.68 19.26
CA ASN A 82 8.05 -19.36 19.89
C ASN A 82 7.76 -20.86 20.09
N LEU A 83 6.53 -21.23 20.48
CA LEU A 83 6.13 -22.65 20.55
C LEU A 83 6.15 -23.31 19.16
N SER A 84 5.61 -22.64 18.14
CA SER A 84 5.65 -23.09 16.76
C SER A 84 7.11 -23.30 16.29
N SER A 85 7.99 -22.34 16.56
CA SER A 85 9.41 -22.43 16.21
C SER A 85 10.16 -23.53 16.97
N PHE A 86 9.74 -23.86 18.19
CA PHE A 86 10.30 -24.98 18.95
C PHE A 86 9.91 -26.32 18.34
N LEU A 87 8.65 -26.46 17.91
CA LEU A 87 8.16 -27.71 17.29
C LEU A 87 8.69 -27.90 15.86
N ASN A 88 8.77 -26.82 15.07
CA ASN A 88 9.33 -26.86 13.74
C ASN A 88 10.36 -25.71 13.53
N PRO A 89 11.63 -25.90 13.89
CA PRO A 89 12.66 -24.87 13.72
C PRO A 89 13.03 -24.58 12.25
N LYS A 90 12.58 -25.42 11.30
CA LYS A 90 12.79 -25.23 9.87
C LYS A 90 11.78 -24.24 9.26
N PHE A 91 10.63 -24.02 9.92
CA PHE A 91 9.59 -23.11 9.49
C PHE A 91 9.96 -21.65 9.83
N LYS A 92 10.94 -21.12 9.09
CA LYS A 92 11.49 -19.77 9.31
C LYS A 92 10.47 -18.64 9.16
N PHE A 93 9.28 -18.93 8.61
CA PHE A 93 8.24 -17.93 8.46
C PHE A 93 7.75 -17.37 9.81
N ASN A 94 7.85 -18.16 10.87
CA ASN A 94 7.63 -17.69 12.24
C ASN A 94 8.47 -16.45 12.57
N LEU A 95 9.74 -16.43 12.14
CA LEU A 95 10.64 -15.30 12.38
C LEU A 95 10.15 -14.03 11.70
N SER A 96 9.55 -14.14 10.51
CA SER A 96 9.02 -12.97 9.81
C SER A 96 7.89 -12.31 10.57
N LEU A 97 6.96 -13.09 11.12
CA LEU A 97 5.86 -12.55 11.92
C LEU A 97 6.33 -12.00 13.29
N ILE A 98 7.30 -12.64 13.95
CA ILE A 98 7.92 -12.10 15.18
C ILE A 98 8.57 -10.73 14.90
N ILE A 99 9.23 -10.59 13.75
CA ILE A 99 9.85 -9.33 13.33
C ILE A 99 8.78 -8.27 13.06
N GLU A 100 7.68 -8.63 12.37
CA GLU A 100 6.54 -7.73 12.16
C GLU A 100 5.92 -7.28 13.49
N ASN A 101 5.66 -8.18 14.41
CA ASN A 101 5.12 -7.87 15.74
C ASN A 101 6.01 -6.87 16.49
N HIS A 102 7.32 -7.08 16.49
CA HIS A 102 8.25 -6.13 17.12
C HIS A 102 8.30 -4.79 16.38
N TYR A 103 8.17 -4.80 15.05
CA TYR A 103 8.13 -3.57 14.26
C TYR A 103 6.88 -2.74 14.56
N PHE A 104 5.68 -3.35 14.57
CA PHE A 104 4.43 -2.65 14.88
C PHE A 104 4.38 -2.18 16.34
N ASN A 105 4.92 -2.97 17.27
CA ASN A 105 5.09 -2.58 18.66
C ASN A 105 6.22 -1.52 18.88
N LYS A 106 6.81 -1.00 17.80
CA LYS A 106 7.91 -0.01 17.82
C LYS A 106 9.19 -0.50 18.53
N ASP A 107 9.33 -1.80 18.75
CA ASP A 107 10.48 -2.42 19.40
C ASP A 107 11.57 -2.75 18.37
N TYR A 108 12.07 -1.70 17.71
CA TYR A 108 12.97 -1.82 16.56
C TYR A 108 14.29 -2.54 16.90
N ASN A 109 14.78 -2.42 18.13
CA ASN A 109 16.01 -3.08 18.56
C ASN A 109 15.86 -4.61 18.57
N LYS A 110 14.73 -5.13 19.04
CA LYS A 110 14.45 -6.58 19.00
C LYS A 110 14.26 -7.05 17.56
N ALA A 111 13.47 -6.31 16.74
CA ALA A 111 13.31 -6.60 15.33
C ALA A 111 14.68 -6.73 14.62
N LYS A 112 15.58 -5.73 14.77
CA LYS A 112 16.94 -5.76 14.20
C LYS A 112 17.77 -6.95 14.64
N LYS A 113 17.64 -7.36 15.92
CA LYS A 113 18.37 -8.54 16.44
C LYS A 113 17.94 -9.82 15.75
N ILE A 114 16.63 -9.99 15.54
CA ILE A 114 16.07 -11.20 14.89
C ILE A 114 16.36 -11.19 13.39
N LEU A 115 16.27 -10.03 12.72
CA LEU A 115 16.59 -9.86 11.30
C LEU A 115 17.98 -10.41 10.92
N LYS A 116 18.96 -10.35 11.83
CA LYS A 116 20.32 -10.91 11.60
C LYS A 116 20.32 -12.41 11.36
N ASN A 117 19.30 -13.15 11.80
CA ASN A 117 19.17 -14.60 11.57
C ASN A 117 18.71 -14.94 10.15
N LEU A 118 18.19 -13.97 9.40
CA LEU A 118 17.78 -14.14 8.00
C LEU A 118 19.00 -13.90 7.10
N LYS A 119 19.59 -15.01 6.62
CA LYS A 119 20.86 -15.01 5.88
C LYS A 119 20.64 -14.80 4.38
N LYS A 120 21.74 -14.50 3.66
CA LYS A 120 21.74 -14.22 2.21
C LYS A 120 21.43 -15.41 1.31
N GLU A 121 21.64 -16.63 1.81
CA GLU A 121 21.44 -17.87 1.06
C GLU A 121 20.00 -18.07 0.61
N ASP A 122 19.06 -17.56 1.37
CA ASP A 122 17.65 -17.50 0.99
C ASP A 122 17.26 -16.09 0.52
N LYS A 123 17.19 -15.92 -0.80
CA LYS A 123 16.97 -14.61 -1.40
C LYS A 123 15.65 -13.94 -0.96
N PHE A 124 14.58 -14.73 -0.65
CA PHE A 124 13.28 -14.18 -0.22
C PHE A 124 13.35 -13.63 1.20
N TYR A 125 13.89 -14.42 2.15
CA TYR A 125 14.09 -13.97 3.52
C TYR A 125 15.12 -12.85 3.62
N TYR A 126 16.15 -12.88 2.78
CA TYR A 126 17.14 -11.80 2.71
C TYR A 126 16.51 -10.49 2.19
N TRP A 127 15.66 -10.58 1.14
CA TRP A 127 14.94 -9.40 0.67
C TRP A 127 13.94 -8.86 1.71
N PHE A 128 13.20 -9.74 2.38
CA PHE A 128 12.34 -9.36 3.51
C PHE A 128 13.14 -8.63 4.59
N ARG A 129 14.31 -9.16 4.97
CA ARG A 129 15.22 -8.52 5.92
C ARG A 129 15.59 -7.11 5.47
N LEU A 130 16.07 -6.93 4.23
CA LEU A 130 16.48 -5.63 3.71
C LEU A 130 15.32 -4.63 3.70
N LYS A 131 14.12 -5.05 3.28
CA LYS A 131 12.92 -4.21 3.32
C LYS A 131 12.60 -3.76 4.74
N LYS A 132 12.62 -4.68 5.69
CA LYS A 132 12.29 -4.36 7.08
C LYS A 132 13.35 -3.46 7.73
N GLU A 133 14.64 -3.69 7.46
CA GLU A 133 15.73 -2.80 7.89
C GLU A 133 15.52 -1.39 7.30
N ALA A 134 15.17 -1.27 6.00
CA ALA A 134 14.87 0.02 5.37
C ALA A 134 13.66 0.71 6.01
N GLN A 135 12.57 -0.02 6.29
CA GLN A 135 11.40 0.52 6.98
C GLN A 135 11.73 1.04 8.38
N ILE A 136 12.57 0.32 9.13
CA ILE A 136 13.03 0.76 10.44
C ILE A 136 13.88 2.05 10.33
N ILE A 137 14.79 2.11 9.34
CA ILE A 137 15.59 3.33 9.08
C ILE A 137 14.66 4.52 8.76
N SER A 138 13.61 4.32 7.97
CA SER A 138 12.61 5.35 7.68
C SER A 138 11.95 5.90 8.96
N LYS A 139 11.63 5.01 9.93
CA LYS A 139 10.99 5.39 11.20
C LYS A 139 11.96 6.04 12.21
N GLU A 140 13.21 5.56 12.25
CA GLU A 140 14.20 6.08 13.19
C GLU A 140 14.93 7.34 12.69
N ARG A 141 14.98 7.54 11.38
CA ARG A 141 15.73 8.64 10.74
C ARG A 141 14.87 9.37 9.72
N ASN A 142 14.88 8.92 8.45
CA ASN A 142 14.11 9.52 7.36
C ASN A 142 14.02 8.60 6.14
N ASP A 143 13.11 8.93 5.22
CA ASP A 143 12.87 8.14 4.01
C ASP A 143 14.05 8.18 3.03
N LYS A 144 14.83 9.26 3.00
CA LYS A 144 16.00 9.38 2.11
C LYS A 144 17.12 8.39 2.49
N GLU A 145 17.41 8.24 3.79
CA GLU A 145 18.38 7.24 4.26
C GLU A 145 17.88 5.81 4.04
N SER A 146 16.58 5.58 4.27
CA SER A 146 15.91 4.32 3.96
C SER A 146 16.07 3.95 2.48
N LEU A 147 15.79 4.88 1.56
CA LEU A 147 15.95 4.68 0.13
C LEU A 147 17.41 4.39 -0.24
N ASN A 148 18.37 5.16 0.26
CA ASN A 148 19.79 4.93 -0.02
C ASN A 148 20.23 3.53 0.44
N PHE A 149 19.76 3.08 1.60
CA PHE A 149 20.03 1.74 2.12
C PHE A 149 19.48 0.65 1.20
N ILE A 150 18.19 0.72 0.84
CA ILE A 150 17.57 -0.34 0.03
C ILE A 150 18.15 -0.39 -1.39
N VAL A 151 18.38 0.75 -2.02
CA VAL A 151 18.96 0.85 -3.37
C VAL A 151 20.38 0.28 -3.43
N SER A 152 21.23 0.63 -2.45
CA SER A 152 22.60 0.13 -2.41
C SER A 152 22.69 -1.39 -2.22
N ASN A 153 21.75 -1.97 -1.47
CA ASN A 153 21.66 -3.42 -1.27
C ASN A 153 21.00 -4.12 -2.45
N PHE A 154 19.98 -3.51 -3.08
CA PHE A 154 19.32 -4.07 -4.26
C PHE A 154 20.30 -4.30 -5.42
N LYS A 155 21.24 -3.39 -5.66
CA LYS A 155 22.29 -3.53 -6.69
C LYS A 155 23.15 -4.79 -6.56
N ARG A 156 23.12 -5.44 -5.38
CA ARG A 156 23.89 -6.67 -5.09
C ARG A 156 23.05 -7.94 -5.22
N ILE A 157 21.76 -7.80 -5.59
CA ILE A 157 20.87 -8.95 -5.78
C ILE A 157 20.95 -9.37 -7.23
N ASN A 158 21.37 -10.63 -7.44
CA ASN A 158 21.39 -11.22 -8.76
C ASN A 158 19.96 -11.62 -9.19
N GLN A 159 19.57 -11.24 -10.40
CA GLN A 159 18.28 -11.59 -11.01
C GLN A 159 17.09 -11.31 -10.05
N PRO A 160 16.80 -10.03 -9.77
CA PRO A 160 15.63 -9.68 -8.98
C PRO A 160 14.35 -10.07 -9.73
N ASN A 161 13.38 -10.62 -9.02
CA ASN A 161 12.08 -10.94 -9.58
C ASN A 161 11.15 -9.69 -9.58
N LYS A 162 9.98 -9.81 -10.25
CA LYS A 162 8.99 -8.71 -10.34
C LYS A 162 8.58 -8.16 -8.97
N LYS A 163 8.45 -9.02 -7.93
CA LYS A 163 8.15 -8.58 -6.56
C LYS A 163 9.22 -7.65 -5.99
N PHE A 164 10.49 -7.95 -6.23
CA PHE A 164 11.59 -7.11 -5.72
C PHE A 164 11.66 -5.77 -6.47
N LEU A 165 11.40 -5.77 -7.79
CA LEU A 165 11.28 -4.55 -8.58
C LEU A 165 10.12 -3.69 -8.09
N PHE A 166 8.95 -4.30 -7.86
CA PHE A 166 7.77 -3.62 -7.34
C PHE A 166 8.00 -3.00 -5.95
N ASP A 167 8.57 -3.77 -5.04
CA ASP A 167 8.91 -3.26 -3.70
C ASP A 167 9.87 -2.06 -3.78
N LEU A 168 10.88 -2.13 -4.66
CA LEU A 168 11.83 -1.04 -4.86
C LEU A 168 11.16 0.22 -5.48
N ALA A 169 10.28 0.04 -6.46
CA ALA A 169 9.48 1.13 -7.03
C ALA A 169 8.67 1.85 -5.94
N ASN A 170 8.06 1.09 -5.02
CA ASN A 170 7.33 1.67 -3.90
C ASN A 170 8.23 2.45 -2.91
N PHE A 171 9.47 2.01 -2.68
CA PHE A 171 10.44 2.79 -1.89
C PHE A 171 10.79 4.13 -2.57
N TYR A 172 11.00 4.12 -3.90
CA TYR A 172 11.22 5.35 -4.67
C TYR A 172 9.99 6.27 -4.59
N LYS A 173 8.77 5.74 -4.80
CA LYS A 173 7.52 6.50 -4.71
C LYS A 173 7.36 7.14 -3.33
N LYS A 174 7.57 6.37 -2.26
CA LYS A 174 7.50 6.87 -0.87
C LYS A 174 8.49 7.99 -0.59
N SER A 175 9.68 7.93 -1.19
CA SER A 175 10.71 8.95 -1.06
C SER A 175 10.51 10.14 -2.03
N LYS A 176 9.37 10.22 -2.72
CA LYS A 176 9.04 11.24 -3.73
C LYS A 176 9.98 11.25 -4.95
N GLU A 177 10.74 10.18 -5.17
CA GLU A 177 11.61 9.95 -6.33
C GLU A 177 10.81 9.33 -7.48
N TYR A 178 9.77 10.04 -7.93
CA TYR A 178 8.75 9.51 -8.83
C TYR A 178 9.28 9.05 -10.19
N LYS A 179 10.30 9.72 -10.77
CA LYS A 179 10.90 9.31 -12.04
C LYS A 179 11.51 7.91 -11.95
N ASN A 180 12.25 7.64 -10.87
CA ASN A 180 12.81 6.31 -10.64
C ASN A 180 11.72 5.26 -10.39
N ALA A 181 10.64 5.61 -9.67
CA ALA A 181 9.49 4.72 -9.48
C ALA A 181 8.85 4.34 -10.82
N ILE A 182 8.62 5.32 -11.71
CA ILE A 182 8.08 5.13 -13.06
C ILE A 182 8.95 4.16 -13.88
N ASP A 183 10.27 4.31 -13.85
CA ASP A 183 11.18 3.42 -14.58
C ASP A 183 11.05 1.97 -14.13
N TYR A 184 10.90 1.72 -12.82
CA TYR A 184 10.72 0.36 -12.30
C TYR A 184 9.33 -0.21 -12.56
N TYR A 185 8.26 0.60 -12.45
CA TYR A 185 6.91 0.17 -12.83
C TYR A 185 6.85 -0.18 -14.33
N THR A 186 7.47 0.63 -15.19
CA THR A 186 7.52 0.37 -16.64
C THR A 186 8.18 -0.98 -16.93
N LYS A 187 9.34 -1.27 -16.32
CA LYS A 187 10.01 -2.57 -16.49
C LYS A 187 9.13 -3.76 -16.10
N ILE A 188 8.24 -3.57 -15.11
CA ILE A 188 7.32 -4.65 -14.70
C ILE A 188 6.18 -4.78 -15.71
N ILE A 189 5.59 -3.66 -16.14
CA ILE A 189 4.48 -3.63 -17.12
C ILE A 189 4.89 -4.29 -18.44
N ASP A 190 6.10 -4.00 -18.93
CA ASP A 190 6.64 -4.54 -20.19
C ASP A 190 6.76 -6.08 -20.19
N GLU A 191 6.70 -6.71 -19.01
CA GLU A 191 6.79 -8.16 -18.83
C GLU A 191 5.46 -8.81 -18.38
N LEU A 192 4.35 -8.07 -18.38
CA LEU A 192 3.03 -8.56 -17.98
C LEU A 192 2.10 -8.74 -19.18
N ASP A 193 1.16 -9.68 -19.04
CA ASP A 193 0.09 -9.88 -19.99
C ASP A 193 -0.89 -8.70 -19.93
N ASP A 194 -1.51 -8.35 -21.06
CA ASP A 194 -2.32 -7.14 -21.22
C ASP A 194 -3.59 -7.12 -20.36
N GLU A 195 -4.18 -8.25 -20.04
CA GLU A 195 -5.44 -8.39 -19.29
C GLU A 195 -5.24 -8.76 -17.83
N SER A 196 -4.04 -8.58 -17.29
CA SER A 196 -3.75 -8.95 -15.90
C SER A 196 -4.21 -7.87 -14.91
N ASP A 197 -4.97 -8.25 -13.87
CA ASP A 197 -5.33 -7.36 -12.74
C ASP A 197 -4.09 -6.73 -12.10
N VAL A 198 -2.99 -7.48 -12.06
CA VAL A 198 -1.69 -6.99 -11.63
C VAL A 198 -1.20 -5.83 -12.49
N LYS A 199 -1.42 -5.88 -13.81
CA LYS A 199 -1.06 -4.78 -14.71
C LYS A 199 -1.88 -3.53 -14.39
N SER A 200 -3.19 -3.67 -14.14
CA SER A 200 -4.06 -2.57 -13.74
C SER A 200 -3.52 -1.87 -12.47
N ASP A 201 -3.17 -2.61 -11.41
CA ASP A 201 -2.63 -2.02 -10.17
C ASP A 201 -1.28 -1.30 -10.40
N ILE A 202 -0.41 -1.82 -11.27
CA ILE A 202 0.87 -1.17 -11.57
C ILE A 202 0.68 0.08 -12.44
N LEU A 203 -0.23 0.04 -13.41
CA LEU A 203 -0.62 1.21 -14.20
C LEU A 203 -1.17 2.32 -13.30
N TYR A 204 -2.07 2.00 -12.37
CA TYR A 204 -2.54 2.95 -11.35
C TYR A 204 -1.37 3.60 -10.59
N ARG A 205 -0.40 2.82 -10.10
CA ARG A 205 0.76 3.34 -9.35
C ARG A 205 1.70 4.18 -10.20
N ARG A 206 1.89 3.79 -11.47
CA ARG A 206 2.70 4.55 -12.43
C ARG A 206 1.99 5.84 -12.82
N GLY A 207 0.70 5.78 -13.10
CA GLY A 207 -0.15 6.95 -13.36
C GLY A 207 -0.11 7.96 -12.23
N ALA A 208 -0.28 7.50 -10.97
CA ALA A 208 -0.13 8.34 -9.79
C ALA A 208 1.28 8.97 -9.68
N SER A 209 2.33 8.26 -10.12
CA SER A 209 3.68 8.82 -10.13
C SER A 209 3.89 9.85 -11.25
N TYR A 210 3.27 9.66 -12.42
CA TYR A 210 3.24 10.66 -13.50
C TYR A 210 2.48 11.93 -13.07
N GLU A 211 1.34 11.77 -12.39
CA GLU A 211 0.57 12.91 -11.86
C GLU A 211 1.44 13.75 -10.92
N ARG A 212 2.17 13.14 -10.00
CA ARG A 212 3.04 13.84 -9.05
C ARG A 212 4.19 14.62 -9.70
N ILE A 213 4.62 14.25 -10.91
CA ILE A 213 5.58 15.03 -11.70
C ILE A 213 4.90 15.94 -12.72
N LYS A 214 3.56 16.04 -12.66
CA LYS A 214 2.70 16.88 -13.53
C LYS A 214 2.74 16.46 -15.01
N ASP A 215 3.09 15.21 -15.32
CA ASP A 215 2.96 14.61 -16.66
C ASP A 215 1.54 14.03 -16.79
N TYR A 216 0.57 14.93 -16.85
CA TYR A 216 -0.85 14.56 -16.79
C TYR A 216 -1.33 13.73 -17.99
N GLU A 217 -0.73 13.92 -19.16
CA GLU A 217 -1.08 13.13 -20.34
C GLU A 217 -0.77 11.65 -20.14
N LYS A 218 0.41 11.34 -19.59
CA LYS A 218 0.78 9.96 -19.31
C LYS A 218 0.03 9.41 -18.09
N ALA A 219 -0.24 10.25 -17.09
CA ALA A 219 -1.06 9.86 -15.95
C ALA A 219 -2.46 9.43 -16.38
N ASP A 220 -3.16 10.28 -17.14
CA ASP A 220 -4.51 10.01 -17.65
C ASP A 220 -4.54 8.73 -18.51
N ARG A 221 -3.53 8.52 -19.37
CA ARG A 221 -3.42 7.31 -20.20
C ARG A 221 -3.30 6.05 -19.33
N ASP A 222 -2.40 6.06 -18.34
CA ASP A 222 -2.18 4.92 -17.47
C ASP A 222 -3.43 4.58 -16.64
N PHE A 223 -4.13 5.60 -16.11
CA PHE A 223 -5.39 5.38 -15.38
C PHE A 223 -6.50 4.85 -16.28
N LEU A 224 -6.63 5.39 -17.50
CA LEU A 224 -7.64 4.91 -18.44
C LEU A 224 -7.36 3.47 -18.88
N GLU A 225 -6.10 3.12 -19.19
CA GLU A 225 -5.69 1.75 -19.48
C GLU A 225 -5.96 0.81 -18.29
N ALA A 226 -5.71 1.26 -17.06
CA ALA A 226 -6.05 0.49 -15.85
C ALA A 226 -7.56 0.23 -15.74
N LEU A 227 -8.40 1.23 -16.08
CA LEU A 227 -9.85 1.11 -16.08
C LEU A 227 -10.41 0.31 -17.28
N GLU A 228 -9.68 0.18 -18.38
CA GLU A 228 -10.02 -0.76 -19.46
C GLU A 228 -9.90 -2.21 -18.97
N ILE A 229 -8.90 -2.51 -18.13
CA ILE A 229 -8.70 -3.84 -17.52
C ILE A 229 -9.70 -4.07 -16.39
N ASN A 230 -9.84 -3.10 -15.48
CA ASN A 230 -10.74 -3.17 -14.31
C ASN A 230 -11.65 -1.93 -14.23
N PRO A 231 -12.80 -1.91 -14.96
CA PRO A 231 -13.66 -0.74 -15.07
C PRO A 231 -14.32 -0.31 -13.74
N GLY A 232 -14.40 -1.23 -12.78
CA GLY A 232 -15.04 -1.00 -11.47
C GLY A 232 -14.07 -0.64 -10.36
N ASP A 233 -12.78 -0.44 -10.62
CA ASP A 233 -11.82 -0.12 -9.58
C ASP A 233 -12.06 1.28 -9.01
N ALA A 234 -12.68 1.32 -7.82
CA ALA A 234 -13.10 2.54 -7.15
C ALA A 234 -11.92 3.49 -6.88
N TYR A 235 -10.75 2.95 -6.57
CA TYR A 235 -9.57 3.78 -6.27
C TYR A 235 -8.99 4.44 -7.52
N THR A 236 -8.93 3.74 -8.64
CA THR A 236 -8.49 4.32 -9.92
C THR A 236 -9.49 5.35 -10.43
N LEU A 237 -10.81 5.03 -10.36
CA LEU A 237 -11.89 5.98 -10.70
C LEU A 237 -11.77 7.26 -9.85
N ASN A 238 -11.65 7.11 -8.54
CA ASN A 238 -11.50 8.23 -7.62
C ASN A 238 -10.27 9.08 -7.92
N TYR A 239 -9.10 8.45 -8.09
CA TYR A 239 -7.85 9.19 -8.31
C TYR A 239 -7.85 9.97 -9.62
N LEU A 240 -8.30 9.33 -10.71
CA LEU A 240 -8.40 9.99 -12.02
C LEU A 240 -9.41 11.15 -11.98
N ALA A 241 -10.58 10.91 -11.41
CA ALA A 241 -11.61 11.92 -11.27
C ALA A 241 -11.12 13.12 -10.46
N TYR A 242 -10.53 12.88 -9.28
CA TYR A 242 -9.96 13.94 -8.43
C TYR A 242 -8.87 14.73 -9.16
N SER A 243 -7.95 14.04 -9.87
CA SER A 243 -6.93 14.70 -10.69
C SER A 243 -7.52 15.56 -11.80
N TRP A 244 -8.65 15.17 -12.39
CA TRP A 244 -9.36 16.00 -13.37
C TRP A 244 -10.04 17.22 -12.72
N LEU A 245 -10.64 17.06 -11.53
CA LEU A 245 -11.24 18.16 -10.80
C LEU A 245 -10.22 19.24 -10.42
N GLU A 246 -9.05 18.83 -9.91
CA GLU A 246 -7.97 19.76 -9.55
C GLU A 246 -7.41 20.56 -10.74
N ARG A 247 -7.64 20.06 -11.96
CA ARG A 247 -7.21 20.71 -13.22
C ARG A 247 -8.34 21.44 -13.95
N ASP A 248 -9.53 21.52 -13.36
CA ASP A 248 -10.74 22.05 -14.00
C ASP A 248 -11.01 21.37 -15.37
N TYR A 249 -10.82 20.05 -15.43
CA TYR A 249 -10.87 19.26 -16.65
C TYR A 249 -11.93 18.14 -16.56
N LYS A 250 -12.80 18.04 -17.56
CA LYS A 250 -13.84 17.00 -17.69
C LYS A 250 -14.69 16.79 -16.42
N ILE A 251 -15.10 17.88 -15.76
CA ILE A 251 -15.80 17.86 -14.45
C ILE A 251 -17.01 16.92 -14.46
N ASP A 252 -17.84 16.94 -15.51
CA ASP A 252 -19.04 16.08 -15.58
C ASP A 252 -18.65 14.59 -15.55
N LYS A 253 -17.61 14.21 -16.33
CA LYS A 253 -17.12 12.82 -16.34
C LYS A 253 -16.48 12.43 -15.00
N ALA A 254 -15.75 13.34 -14.39
CA ALA A 254 -15.18 13.14 -13.06
C ALA A 254 -16.28 12.88 -12.02
N MET A 255 -17.36 13.67 -12.07
CA MET A 255 -18.53 13.46 -11.19
C MET A 255 -19.16 12.07 -11.39
N ASP A 256 -19.31 11.60 -12.65
CA ASP A 256 -19.89 10.28 -12.91
C ASP A 256 -18.98 9.15 -12.42
N MET A 257 -17.67 9.29 -12.60
CA MET A 257 -16.68 8.33 -12.07
C MET A 257 -16.71 8.28 -10.54
N LEU A 258 -16.82 9.43 -9.87
CA LEU A 258 -16.91 9.49 -8.41
C LEU A 258 -18.20 8.88 -7.86
N LYS A 259 -19.32 9.00 -8.58
CA LYS A 259 -20.55 8.30 -8.18
C LYS A 259 -20.38 6.79 -8.23
N ILE A 260 -19.74 6.25 -9.29
CA ILE A 260 -19.45 4.82 -9.41
C ILE A 260 -18.50 4.38 -8.27
N ALA A 261 -17.44 5.14 -8.03
CA ALA A 261 -16.50 4.87 -6.95
C ALA A 261 -17.19 4.85 -5.57
N TYR A 262 -18.05 5.83 -5.31
CA TYR A 262 -18.80 5.92 -4.05
C TYR A 262 -19.85 4.80 -3.90
N GLU A 263 -20.48 4.33 -4.97
CA GLU A 263 -21.38 3.18 -4.93
C GLU A 263 -20.65 1.88 -4.57
N ALA A 264 -19.39 1.76 -5.00
CA ALA A 264 -18.55 0.59 -4.70
C ALA A 264 -17.94 0.65 -3.28
N GLU A 265 -17.49 1.81 -2.82
CA GLU A 265 -16.75 2.01 -1.57
C GLU A 265 -17.31 3.23 -0.81
N SER A 266 -18.56 3.11 -0.33
CA SER A 266 -19.32 4.21 0.28
C SER A 266 -18.77 4.67 1.64
N ASP A 267 -17.94 3.87 2.28
CA ASP A 267 -17.37 4.16 3.60
C ASP A 267 -15.90 4.64 3.51
N ASP A 268 -15.31 4.68 2.30
CA ASP A 268 -13.96 5.18 2.11
C ASP A 268 -13.92 6.71 2.21
N PRO A 269 -13.22 7.27 3.21
CA PRO A 269 -13.25 8.71 3.46
C PRO A 269 -12.58 9.54 2.36
N TYR A 270 -11.64 9.00 1.59
CA TYR A 270 -11.04 9.72 0.46
C TYR A 270 -11.99 9.83 -0.72
N ILE A 271 -12.80 8.79 -0.95
CA ILE A 271 -13.84 8.82 -1.99
C ILE A 271 -14.97 9.77 -1.58
N ILE A 272 -15.35 9.76 -0.29
CA ILE A 272 -16.34 10.67 0.28
C ILE A 272 -15.88 12.13 0.14
N ASP A 273 -14.61 12.43 0.44
CA ASP A 273 -14.05 13.77 0.27
C ASP A 273 -14.06 14.20 -1.21
N SER A 274 -13.62 13.35 -2.11
CA SER A 274 -13.54 13.64 -3.54
C SER A 274 -14.90 13.94 -4.16
N ILE A 275 -15.95 13.18 -3.82
CA ILE A 275 -17.31 13.45 -4.31
C ILE A 275 -17.88 14.73 -3.68
N GLY A 276 -17.55 15.00 -2.41
CA GLY A 276 -17.89 16.26 -1.73
C GLY A 276 -17.23 17.47 -2.42
N TRP A 277 -15.96 17.33 -2.78
CA TRP A 277 -15.21 18.35 -3.52
C TRP A 277 -15.79 18.58 -4.92
N ALA A 278 -16.18 17.52 -5.63
CA ALA A 278 -16.86 17.63 -6.92
C ALA A 278 -18.18 18.42 -6.83
N TYR A 279 -18.98 18.19 -5.78
CA TYR A 279 -20.18 18.99 -5.53
C TYR A 279 -19.84 20.44 -5.17
N PHE A 280 -18.74 20.70 -4.48
CA PHE A 280 -18.27 22.06 -4.21
C PHE A 280 -17.95 22.81 -5.51
N LEU A 281 -17.18 22.21 -6.41
CA LEU A 281 -16.79 22.80 -7.70
C LEU A 281 -18.01 23.02 -8.62
N THR A 282 -19.02 22.14 -8.55
CA THR A 282 -20.28 22.29 -9.29
C THR A 282 -21.30 23.17 -8.58
N ARG A 283 -20.93 23.82 -7.45
CA ARG A 283 -21.74 24.74 -6.64
C ARG A 283 -23.00 24.13 -6.00
N ASP A 284 -23.10 22.81 -5.90
CA ASP A 284 -24.11 22.14 -5.08
C ASP A 284 -23.65 22.09 -3.62
N TYR A 285 -23.61 23.27 -2.98
CA TYR A 285 -23.03 23.45 -1.65
C TYR A 285 -23.73 22.64 -0.55
N LEU A 286 -25.00 22.31 -0.70
CA LEU A 286 -25.71 21.50 0.29
C LEU A 286 -25.24 20.04 0.26
N LYS A 287 -25.03 19.49 -0.93
CA LYS A 287 -24.44 18.14 -1.04
C LYS A 287 -22.97 18.15 -0.66
N ALA A 288 -22.21 19.17 -1.10
CA ALA A 288 -20.82 19.32 -0.72
C ALA A 288 -20.65 19.31 0.82
N GLU A 289 -21.44 20.10 1.56
CA GLU A 289 -21.37 20.11 3.03
C GLU A 289 -21.63 18.72 3.63
N LYS A 290 -22.66 18.02 3.12
CA LYS A 290 -22.99 16.69 3.63
C LYS A 290 -21.82 15.72 3.52
N PHE A 291 -21.19 15.62 2.34
CA PHE A 291 -20.09 14.68 2.09
C PHE A 291 -18.80 15.13 2.78
N LEU A 292 -18.41 16.39 2.66
CA LEU A 292 -17.19 16.90 3.27
C LEU A 292 -17.24 16.87 4.80
N LYS A 293 -18.43 17.05 5.41
CA LYS A 293 -18.62 16.85 6.83
C LYS A 293 -18.39 15.40 7.23
N GLN A 294 -18.94 14.45 6.48
CA GLN A 294 -18.73 13.03 6.72
C GLN A 294 -17.24 12.66 6.58
N ALA A 295 -16.56 13.16 5.56
CA ALA A 295 -15.14 12.92 5.35
C ALA A 295 -14.28 13.41 6.53
N VAL A 296 -14.52 14.65 7.02
CA VAL A 296 -13.75 15.20 8.14
C VAL A 296 -14.06 14.52 9.47
N GLU A 297 -15.26 13.97 9.66
CA GLU A 297 -15.60 13.14 10.82
C GLU A 297 -14.86 11.80 10.82
N LEU A 298 -14.62 11.22 9.63
CA LEU A 298 -13.88 9.98 9.46
C LEU A 298 -12.35 10.20 9.49
N MET A 299 -11.87 11.32 8.96
CA MET A 299 -10.45 11.68 8.90
C MET A 299 -10.17 13.07 9.48
N PRO A 300 -10.32 13.27 10.79
CA PRO A 300 -10.16 14.59 11.42
C PRO A 300 -8.71 15.12 11.37
N GLU A 301 -7.71 14.26 11.14
CA GLU A 301 -6.28 14.62 11.09
C GLU A 301 -5.73 14.75 9.66
N ASP A 302 -6.58 14.63 8.62
CA ASP A 302 -6.14 14.81 7.24
C ASP A 302 -6.16 16.29 6.85
N PRO A 303 -5.04 16.86 6.35
CA PRO A 303 -4.96 18.28 6.03
C PRO A 303 -5.84 18.69 4.84
N ILE A 304 -5.98 17.84 3.81
CA ILE A 304 -6.78 18.16 2.62
C ILE A 304 -8.26 18.16 2.97
N VAL A 305 -8.73 17.14 3.69
CA VAL A 305 -10.12 17.03 4.12
C VAL A 305 -10.55 18.21 5.01
N ASN A 306 -9.66 18.65 5.93
CA ASN A 306 -9.92 19.85 6.74
C ASN A 306 -9.97 21.12 5.90
N ASP A 307 -9.12 21.26 4.87
CA ASP A 307 -9.14 22.37 3.94
C ASP A 307 -10.46 22.43 3.17
N HIS A 308 -10.86 21.32 2.54
CA HIS A 308 -12.10 21.21 1.77
C HIS A 308 -13.34 21.53 2.64
N TYR A 309 -13.37 20.99 3.88
CA TYR A 309 -14.48 21.30 4.78
C TYR A 309 -14.47 22.75 5.25
N GLY A 310 -13.32 23.37 5.44
CA GLY A 310 -13.19 24.80 5.67
C GLY A 310 -13.72 25.64 4.51
N ASP A 311 -13.42 25.22 3.28
CA ASP A 311 -13.85 25.91 2.06
C ASP A 311 -15.37 25.92 1.90
N ILE A 312 -16.04 24.78 2.08
CA ILE A 312 -17.51 24.74 2.00
C ILE A 312 -18.17 25.53 3.13
N LEU A 313 -17.64 25.49 4.34
CA LEU A 313 -18.15 26.30 5.45
C LEU A 313 -18.05 27.79 5.16
N TRP A 314 -16.98 28.25 4.50
CA TRP A 314 -16.82 29.62 4.06
C TRP A 314 -17.89 30.05 3.05
N MET A 315 -18.15 29.18 2.04
CA MET A 315 -19.19 29.44 1.03
C MET A 315 -20.60 29.47 1.62
N LEU A 316 -20.83 28.80 2.73
CA LEU A 316 -22.08 28.80 3.49
C LEU A 316 -22.17 29.93 4.54
N ASP A 317 -21.30 30.95 4.46
CA ASP A 317 -21.19 32.10 5.37
C ASP A 317 -20.85 31.73 6.84
N ARG A 318 -20.36 30.52 7.09
CA ARG A 318 -19.92 30.02 8.41
C ARG A 318 -18.43 30.31 8.64
N LYS A 319 -18.04 31.58 8.50
CA LYS A 319 -16.64 32.03 8.40
C LYS A 319 -15.78 31.72 9.64
N ILE A 320 -16.35 31.71 10.84
CA ILE A 320 -15.63 31.39 12.07
C ILE A 320 -15.26 29.89 12.06
N GLN A 321 -16.21 29.05 11.67
CA GLN A 321 -15.99 27.62 11.60
C GLN A 321 -15.01 27.25 10.46
N ALA A 322 -15.11 27.92 9.31
CA ALA A 322 -14.13 27.76 8.22
C ALA A 322 -12.71 28.01 8.70
N ARG A 323 -12.49 29.15 9.39
CA ARG A 323 -11.17 29.47 9.95
C ARG A 323 -10.69 28.48 11.02
N TYR A 324 -11.60 27.86 11.77
CA TYR A 324 -11.25 26.81 12.72
C TYR A 324 -10.64 25.60 11.99
N PHE A 325 -11.27 25.11 10.92
CA PHE A 325 -10.77 23.97 10.15
C PHE A 325 -9.46 24.30 9.41
N TRP A 326 -9.36 25.48 8.79
CA TRP A 326 -8.10 25.93 8.18
C TRP A 326 -6.97 26.07 9.20
N ASN A 327 -7.27 26.55 10.42
CA ASN A 327 -6.26 26.61 11.49
C ASN A 327 -5.81 25.22 11.94
N ASN A 328 -6.68 24.21 11.93
CA ASN A 328 -6.28 22.84 12.23
C ASN A 328 -5.22 22.36 11.25
N VAL A 329 -5.37 22.65 9.94
CA VAL A 329 -4.35 22.28 8.93
C VAL A 329 -2.98 22.85 9.27
N LEU A 330 -2.89 24.09 9.76
CA LEU A 330 -1.63 24.73 10.14
C LEU A 330 -0.92 24.03 11.32
N GLN A 331 -1.65 23.22 12.11
CA GLN A 331 -1.11 22.47 13.24
C GLN A 331 -0.71 21.02 12.86
N MET A 332 -1.09 20.56 11.65
CA MET A 332 -0.85 19.20 11.20
C MET A 332 0.58 19.04 10.65
N LYS A 333 1.30 18.03 11.12
CA LYS A 333 2.67 17.76 10.69
C LYS A 333 2.79 17.27 9.25
N GLU A 334 1.76 16.61 8.77
CA GLU A 334 1.64 16.03 7.43
C GLU A 334 1.28 17.07 6.35
N ALA A 335 0.86 18.28 6.74
CA ALA A 335 0.50 19.35 5.82
C ALA A 335 1.71 19.76 4.95
N GLU A 336 1.54 19.70 3.63
CA GLU A 336 2.57 20.11 2.67
C GLU A 336 2.74 21.63 2.66
N LYS A 337 3.94 22.12 2.39
CA LYS A 337 4.26 23.57 2.42
C LYS A 337 3.34 24.39 1.49
N GLU A 338 3.06 23.86 0.31
CA GLU A 338 2.18 24.53 -0.65
C GLU A 338 0.75 24.71 -0.11
N LEU A 339 0.22 23.70 0.60
CA LEU A 339 -1.08 23.79 1.27
C LEU A 339 -1.04 24.81 2.42
N ILE A 340 0.00 24.78 3.25
CA ILE A 340 0.18 25.75 4.34
C ILE A 340 0.18 27.20 3.81
N GLU A 341 0.85 27.45 2.69
CA GLU A 341 0.87 28.79 2.04
C GLU A 341 -0.53 29.20 1.58
N LYS A 342 -1.28 28.29 0.93
CA LYS A 342 -2.68 28.52 0.52
C LYS A 342 -3.57 28.81 1.73
N ILE A 343 -3.46 28.03 2.80
CA ILE A 343 -4.24 28.23 4.03
C ILE A 343 -3.96 29.57 4.68
N ASN A 344 -2.71 30.01 4.75
CA ASN A 344 -2.36 31.32 5.31
C ASN A 344 -3.05 32.47 4.53
N ILE A 345 -3.16 32.35 3.21
CA ILE A 345 -3.89 33.31 2.38
C ILE A 345 -5.39 33.26 2.71
N LYS A 346 -5.99 32.06 2.77
CA LYS A 346 -7.41 31.87 3.13
C LYS A 346 -7.75 32.42 4.52
N MET A 347 -6.86 32.30 5.49
CA MET A 347 -7.04 32.82 6.84
C MET A 347 -7.17 34.36 6.88
N ILE A 348 -6.46 35.05 5.99
CA ILE A 348 -6.47 36.54 5.90
C ILE A 348 -7.57 37.04 4.99
N GLU A 349 -7.62 36.53 3.78
CA GLU A 349 -8.45 37.06 2.69
C GLU A 349 -9.79 36.32 2.53
N GLY A 350 -9.88 35.12 3.10
CA GLY A 350 -10.96 34.16 2.80
C GLY A 350 -10.80 33.53 1.41
N LEU A 351 -11.81 32.77 1.00
CA LEU A 351 -11.90 32.32 -0.38
C LEU A 351 -12.32 33.50 -1.26
N LYS A 352 -11.53 33.77 -2.31
CA LYS A 352 -11.96 34.65 -3.37
C LYS A 352 -13.03 33.93 -4.18
N ASN A 353 -14.19 34.56 -4.36
CA ASN A 353 -15.22 34.08 -5.25
C ASN A 353 -14.62 33.96 -6.67
N SER A 354 -14.34 32.74 -7.09
CA SER A 354 -13.94 32.40 -8.47
C SER A 354 -15.18 32.21 -9.33
#